data_b33775a9f5dc7b1e6c4ded4feefcfab2
#
_entry.id   b33775a9f5dc7b1e6c4ded4feefcfab2
#
_cell.length_a   1.000
_cell.length_b   1.000
_cell.length_c   1.000
_cell.angle_alpha   90.00
_cell.angle_beta   90.00
_cell.angle_gamma   90.00
#
_symmetry.space_group_name_H-M   'P 1'
#
loop_
_entity.id
_entity.type
_entity.pdbx_description
1 polymer ?
#
loop_
_entity_poly.entity_id
_entity_poly.type
_entity_poly.pdbx_seq_one_letter_code
_entity_poly.pdbx_strand_id
1 'polypeptide(L)'
;MRILTGALLAALISIPAFAQKDADARLQAATETLNEMMNASDKGIPQDLLNKATCVVVVPNLKAGGFIVGAKYGKGFFTCRKTSGVGWSAPGSPRITGGNFGLLIGGKETDVIMLVMNRDGMQHLLSSKFQLGGEAAAAAGPVGRDSSAMTDAMMHAQILSYSRSRGVFGGLDLGGAAVTADEDANAELYGHKISNKEILNSNMAVPASARPFIHTLDRLSSRK
;
A
#
# COMPACT_ATOMS: atom_id res chain seq x y z
N MET A 1 -0.41 0.23 -65.54
CA MET A 1 -0.59 1.11 -64.39
C MET A 1 -1.15 0.24 -63.23
N ARG A 2 -0.30 -0.26 -62.37
CA ARG A 2 -0.69 -1.20 -61.26
C ARG A 2 -0.70 -0.40 -59.98
N ILE A 3 -1.87 -0.26 -59.35
CA ILE A 3 -2.07 0.43 -58.09
C ILE A 3 -1.84 -0.63 -57.00
N LEU A 4 -0.76 -0.48 -56.23
CA LEU A 4 -0.52 -1.25 -55.00
C LEU A 4 -1.26 -0.54 -53.85
N THR A 5 -2.34 -1.17 -53.38
CA THR A 5 -3.03 -0.83 -52.13
C THR A 5 -2.25 -1.42 -50.96
N GLY A 6 -1.53 -0.58 -50.23
CA GLY A 6 -0.89 -0.94 -48.96
C GLY A 6 -1.93 -1.05 -47.85
N ALA A 7 -2.15 -2.27 -47.32
CA ALA A 7 -2.94 -2.50 -46.12
C ALA A 7 -2.12 -2.17 -44.88
N LEU A 8 -2.49 -1.12 -44.17
CA LEU A 8 -1.94 -0.73 -42.87
C LEU A 8 -2.48 -1.65 -41.83
N LEU A 9 -1.66 -2.60 -41.35
CA LEU A 9 -2.01 -3.51 -40.26
C LEU A 9 -1.86 -2.78 -38.94
N ALA A 10 -2.95 -2.28 -38.36
CA ALA A 10 -2.97 -1.71 -37.01
C ALA A 10 -2.87 -2.87 -36.01
N ALA A 11 -1.71 -3.07 -35.42
CA ALA A 11 -1.51 -4.00 -34.31
C ALA A 11 -2.21 -3.43 -33.06
N LEU A 12 -3.40 -3.93 -32.76
CA LEU A 12 -4.09 -3.72 -31.49
C LEU A 12 -3.29 -4.44 -30.40
N ILE A 13 -2.59 -3.69 -29.56
CA ILE A 13 -1.96 -4.21 -28.35
C ILE A 13 -3.08 -4.54 -27.37
N SER A 14 -3.54 -5.79 -27.36
CA SER A 14 -4.47 -6.30 -26.38
C SER A 14 -3.74 -6.46 -25.04
N ILE A 15 -3.97 -5.56 -24.09
CA ILE A 15 -3.59 -5.75 -22.69
C ILE A 15 -4.35 -6.99 -22.19
N PRO A 16 -3.67 -7.99 -21.59
CA PRO A 16 -4.36 -9.21 -21.15
C PRO A 16 -5.37 -8.88 -20.06
N ALA A 17 -6.64 -9.15 -20.31
CA ALA A 17 -7.76 -8.89 -19.40
C ALA A 17 -7.63 -9.61 -18.02
N PHE A 18 -6.72 -10.56 -17.90
CA PHE A 18 -6.42 -11.27 -16.65
C PHE A 18 -5.66 -10.41 -15.64
N ALA A 19 -4.70 -9.60 -16.08
CA ALA A 19 -3.91 -8.74 -15.20
C ALA A 19 -4.77 -7.65 -14.56
N GLN A 20 -5.69 -7.06 -15.32
CA GLN A 20 -6.64 -6.06 -14.80
C GLN A 20 -7.51 -6.62 -13.67
N LYS A 21 -7.98 -7.87 -13.78
CA LYS A 21 -8.80 -8.54 -12.75
C LYS A 21 -8.04 -8.68 -11.43
N ASP A 22 -6.74 -8.94 -11.47
CA ASP A 22 -5.93 -9.12 -10.26
C ASP A 22 -5.71 -7.78 -9.52
N ALA A 23 -5.53 -6.69 -10.24
CA ALA A 23 -5.44 -5.35 -9.66
C ALA A 23 -6.76 -4.92 -9.02
N ASP A 24 -7.88 -5.14 -9.70
CA ASP A 24 -9.22 -4.79 -9.22
C ASP A 24 -9.59 -5.58 -7.95
N ALA A 25 -9.37 -6.90 -7.94
CA ALA A 25 -9.60 -7.75 -6.77
C ALA A 25 -8.74 -7.31 -5.58
N ARG A 26 -7.49 -6.92 -5.83
CA ARG A 26 -6.58 -6.43 -4.78
C ARG A 26 -7.00 -5.06 -4.26
N LEU A 27 -7.52 -4.16 -5.10
CA LEU A 27 -8.10 -2.88 -4.68
C LEU A 27 -9.33 -3.06 -3.80
N GLN A 28 -10.20 -4.01 -4.18
CA GLN A 28 -11.35 -4.37 -3.35
C GLN A 28 -10.89 -4.87 -1.98
N ALA A 29 -9.97 -5.85 -1.93
CA ALA A 29 -9.42 -6.38 -0.69
C ALA A 29 -8.73 -5.30 0.15
N ALA A 30 -8.01 -4.35 -0.47
CA ALA A 30 -7.41 -3.22 0.23
C ALA A 30 -8.47 -2.28 0.85
N THR A 31 -9.57 -2.06 0.14
CA THR A 31 -10.70 -1.26 0.62
C THR A 31 -11.40 -1.92 1.82
N GLU A 32 -11.62 -3.23 1.74
CA GLU A 32 -12.18 -4.04 2.83
C GLU A 32 -11.26 -4.02 4.05
N THR A 33 -9.97 -4.30 3.86
CA THR A 33 -8.94 -4.23 4.92
C THR A 33 -8.96 -2.88 5.65
N LEU A 34 -9.00 -1.78 4.90
CA LEU A 34 -9.02 -0.43 5.46
C LEU A 34 -10.29 -0.20 6.29
N ASN A 35 -11.47 -0.55 5.77
CA ASN A 35 -12.73 -0.42 6.49
C ASN A 35 -12.73 -1.24 7.77
N GLU A 36 -12.30 -2.49 7.73
CA GLU A 36 -12.33 -3.37 8.90
C GLU A 36 -11.33 -2.95 9.98
N MET A 37 -10.13 -2.53 9.60
CA MET A 37 -9.13 -2.07 10.56
C MET A 37 -9.48 -0.72 11.19
N MET A 38 -10.18 0.16 10.48
CA MET A 38 -10.64 1.45 11.03
C MET A 38 -11.90 1.31 11.88
N ASN A 39 -12.77 0.34 11.59
CA ASN A 39 -14.01 0.11 12.33
C ASN A 39 -13.84 -0.83 13.55
N ALA A 40 -12.67 -1.36 13.79
CA ALA A 40 -12.38 -2.18 14.97
C ALA A 40 -12.40 -1.30 16.23
N SER A 41 -13.50 -1.37 17.00
CA SER A 41 -13.91 -0.39 18.01
C SER A 41 -12.87 -0.04 19.07
N ASP A 42 -12.11 -1.03 19.57
CA ASP A 42 -11.19 -0.82 20.68
C ASP A 42 -9.73 -1.27 20.39
N LYS A 43 -9.48 -1.75 19.15
CA LYS A 43 -8.16 -2.28 18.73
C LYS A 43 -7.77 -1.80 17.33
N GLY A 44 -8.51 -0.85 16.77
CA GLY A 44 -8.26 -0.31 15.44
C GLY A 44 -7.09 0.68 15.41
N ILE A 45 -6.89 1.26 14.26
CA ILE A 45 -5.92 2.35 14.05
C ILE A 45 -6.51 3.62 14.68
N PRO A 46 -5.76 4.34 15.54
CA PRO A 46 -6.21 5.62 16.09
C PRO A 46 -6.53 6.63 14.99
N GLN A 47 -7.69 7.24 15.06
CA GLN A 47 -8.20 8.17 14.04
C GLN A 47 -7.30 9.38 13.85
N ASP A 48 -6.71 9.87 14.94
CA ASP A 48 -5.80 11.03 14.91
C ASP A 48 -4.49 10.71 14.17
N LEU A 49 -3.98 9.47 14.25
CA LEU A 49 -2.81 9.03 13.49
C LEU A 49 -3.12 8.91 12.00
N LEU A 50 -4.27 8.36 11.62
CA LEU A 50 -4.71 8.36 10.23
C LEU A 50 -4.85 9.80 9.69
N ASN A 51 -5.38 10.71 10.49
CA ASN A 51 -5.53 12.11 10.11
C ASN A 51 -4.18 12.82 9.93
N LYS A 52 -3.16 12.46 10.72
CA LYS A 52 -1.80 13.01 10.63
C LYS A 52 -0.99 12.38 9.51
N ALA A 53 -1.31 11.17 9.09
CA ALA A 53 -0.54 10.44 8.08
C ALA A 53 -0.42 11.23 6.77
N THR A 54 0.80 11.26 6.23
CA THR A 54 1.12 11.83 4.93
C THR A 54 0.74 10.88 3.80
N CYS A 55 1.01 9.57 3.99
CA CYS A 55 0.58 8.52 3.07
C CYS A 55 0.00 7.33 3.84
N VAL A 56 -0.85 6.58 3.19
CA VAL A 56 -1.39 5.30 3.69
C VAL A 56 -1.03 4.21 2.69
N VAL A 57 -0.47 3.12 3.19
CA VAL A 57 -0.16 1.92 2.42
C VAL A 57 -1.04 0.78 2.93
N VAL A 58 -1.71 0.09 2.04
CA VAL A 58 -2.55 -1.08 2.38
C VAL A 58 -2.06 -2.28 1.57
N VAL A 59 -1.67 -3.33 2.26
CA VAL A 59 -1.21 -4.59 1.68
C VAL A 59 -2.12 -5.70 2.20
N PRO A 60 -3.18 -6.04 1.46
CA PRO A 60 -4.05 -7.14 1.83
C PRO A 60 -3.35 -8.48 1.62
N ASN A 61 -3.67 -9.45 2.46
CA ASN A 61 -3.21 -10.83 2.34
C ASN A 61 -1.68 -10.98 2.18
N LEU A 62 -0.90 -10.21 2.95
CA LEU A 62 0.55 -10.41 3.01
C LEU A 62 0.82 -11.84 3.49
N LYS A 63 1.46 -12.63 2.64
CA LYS A 63 1.79 -14.03 2.90
C LYS A 63 3.12 -14.10 3.63
N ALA A 64 3.14 -14.89 4.70
CA ALA A 64 4.37 -15.24 5.40
C ALA A 64 4.38 -16.76 5.60
N GLY A 65 5.53 -17.39 5.33
CA GLY A 65 5.66 -18.83 5.49
C GLY A 65 7.11 -19.25 5.62
N GLY A 66 7.33 -20.42 6.23
CA GLY A 66 8.66 -20.98 6.42
C GLY A 66 8.68 -22.03 7.53
N PHE A 67 9.85 -22.64 7.76
CA PHE A 67 10.05 -23.63 8.83
C PHE A 67 11.15 -23.20 9.82
N ILE A 68 12.29 -22.77 9.41
CA ILE A 68 13.39 -22.20 10.23
C ILE A 68 13.76 -20.85 9.67
N VAL A 69 13.74 -20.77 8.34
CA VAL A 69 13.88 -19.54 7.56
C VAL A 69 12.55 -19.34 6.85
N GLY A 70 11.96 -18.18 7.00
CA GLY A 70 10.72 -17.83 6.36
C GLY A 70 10.87 -16.67 5.39
N ALA A 71 9.87 -16.53 4.51
CA ALA A 71 9.76 -15.40 3.61
C ALA A 71 8.41 -14.70 3.79
N LYS A 72 8.41 -13.38 3.56
CA LYS A 72 7.21 -12.55 3.49
C LYS A 72 7.07 -12.00 2.08
N TYR A 73 5.86 -11.99 1.57
CA TYR A 73 5.54 -11.43 0.26
C TYR A 73 4.13 -10.84 0.25
N GLY A 74 4.00 -9.62 -0.23
CA GLY A 74 2.70 -8.98 -0.40
C GLY A 74 2.76 -7.83 -1.39
N LYS A 75 1.67 -7.65 -2.11
CA LYS A 75 1.43 -6.52 -3.02
C LYS A 75 0.27 -5.68 -2.48
N GLY A 76 0.33 -4.38 -2.67
CA GLY A 76 -0.71 -3.49 -2.19
C GLY A 76 -0.79 -2.20 -2.95
N PHE A 77 -1.44 -1.23 -2.32
CA PHE A 77 -1.57 0.12 -2.85
C PHE A 77 -1.19 1.14 -1.79
N PHE A 78 -0.64 2.24 -2.22
CA PHE A 78 -0.46 3.40 -1.36
C PHE A 78 -1.01 4.63 -2.04
N THR A 79 -1.41 5.59 -1.24
CA THR A 79 -1.78 6.93 -1.69
C THR A 79 -1.28 7.94 -0.69
N CYS A 80 -0.99 9.14 -1.15
CA CYS A 80 -0.49 10.22 -0.32
C CYS A 80 -1.45 11.41 -0.35
N ARG A 81 -1.38 12.26 0.68
CA ARG A 81 -2.12 13.52 0.69
C ARG A 81 -1.69 14.38 -0.49
N LYS A 82 -2.65 14.98 -1.13
CA LYS A 82 -2.37 15.99 -2.18
C LYS A 82 -1.65 17.19 -1.58
N THR A 83 -0.87 17.87 -2.36
CA THR A 83 -0.15 19.09 -1.95
C THR A 83 -1.09 20.22 -1.50
N SER A 84 -2.34 20.20 -1.99
CA SER A 84 -3.41 21.08 -1.49
C SER A 84 -3.82 20.79 -0.03
N GLY A 85 -3.39 19.68 0.54
CA GLY A 85 -3.78 19.22 1.89
C GLY A 85 -5.14 18.53 1.95
N VAL A 86 -5.95 18.61 0.91
CA VAL A 86 -7.29 18.04 0.84
C VAL A 86 -7.34 16.87 -0.14
N GLY A 87 -7.83 15.73 0.33
CA GLY A 87 -7.97 14.51 -0.47
C GLY A 87 -6.66 13.75 -0.69
N TRP A 88 -6.78 12.64 -1.42
CA TRP A 88 -5.72 11.68 -1.66
C TRP A 88 -5.33 11.64 -3.14
N SER A 89 -4.08 11.28 -3.41
CA SER A 89 -3.56 11.10 -4.77
C SER A 89 -4.13 9.84 -5.45
N ALA A 90 -3.92 9.72 -6.74
CA ALA A 90 -4.04 8.43 -7.42
C ALA A 90 -3.08 7.40 -6.78
N PRO A 91 -3.48 6.10 -6.67
CA PRO A 91 -2.71 5.12 -5.94
C PRO A 91 -1.50 4.61 -6.72
N GLY A 92 -0.37 4.44 -6.04
CA GLY A 92 0.79 3.69 -6.52
C GLY A 92 0.84 2.30 -5.90
N SER A 93 1.64 1.41 -6.48
CA SER A 93 1.73 0.02 -6.06
C SER A 93 3.08 -0.30 -5.43
N PRO A 94 3.13 -0.62 -4.12
CA PRO A 94 4.29 -1.15 -3.46
C PRO A 94 4.21 -2.68 -3.39
N ARG A 95 5.39 -3.32 -3.30
CA ARG A 95 5.58 -4.73 -3.00
C ARG A 95 6.43 -4.87 -1.75
N ILE A 96 5.96 -5.64 -0.77
CA ILE A 96 6.71 -5.99 0.43
C ILE A 96 7.33 -7.37 0.23
N THR A 97 8.63 -7.45 0.46
CA THR A 97 9.38 -8.71 0.49
C THR A 97 10.28 -8.73 1.72
N GLY A 98 10.51 -9.89 2.30
CA GLY A 98 11.41 -10.00 3.44
C GLY A 98 11.64 -11.43 3.84
N GLY A 99 12.80 -11.67 4.48
CA GLY A 99 13.06 -12.89 5.22
C GLY A 99 12.70 -12.70 6.69
N ASN A 100 12.39 -13.78 7.35
CA ASN A 100 12.32 -13.83 8.80
C ASN A 100 12.99 -15.10 9.28
N PHE A 101 13.73 -14.96 10.39
CA PHE A 101 14.29 -16.10 11.11
C PHE A 101 13.36 -16.39 12.30
N GLY A 102 12.94 -17.64 12.45
CA GLY A 102 12.09 -18.06 13.57
C GLY A 102 11.23 -19.28 13.22
N LEU A 103 10.73 -19.95 14.24
CA LEU A 103 9.83 -21.10 14.11
C LEU A 103 8.46 -20.63 13.58
N LEU A 104 8.36 -20.37 12.29
CA LEU A 104 7.09 -20.27 11.58
C LEU A 104 6.79 -21.63 10.98
N ILE A 105 5.95 -22.41 11.67
CA ILE A 105 5.45 -23.66 11.13
C ILE A 105 4.17 -23.35 10.36
N GLY A 106 4.23 -23.41 9.03
CA GLY A 106 3.06 -23.20 8.15
C GLY A 106 3.04 -21.84 7.44
N GLY A 107 1.91 -21.57 6.77
CA GLY A 107 1.63 -20.32 6.08
C GLY A 107 0.66 -19.44 6.88
N LYS A 108 0.89 -18.13 6.88
CA LYS A 108 0.01 -17.12 7.48
C LYS A 108 -0.29 -16.04 6.46
N GLU A 109 -1.54 -15.65 6.39
CA GLU A 109 -1.98 -14.45 5.66
C GLU A 109 -2.32 -13.35 6.67
N THR A 110 -1.90 -12.14 6.39
CA THR A 110 -2.05 -11.00 7.28
C THR A 110 -2.31 -9.76 6.45
N ASP A 111 -3.37 -9.05 6.76
CA ASP A 111 -3.59 -7.72 6.19
C ASP A 111 -2.70 -6.72 6.92
N VAL A 112 -2.09 -5.82 6.17
CA VAL A 112 -1.17 -4.82 6.70
C VAL A 112 -1.59 -3.43 6.25
N ILE A 113 -1.63 -2.49 7.20
CA ILE A 113 -1.69 -1.06 6.93
C ILE A 113 -0.45 -0.40 7.48
N MET A 114 0.19 0.45 6.68
CA MET A 114 1.28 1.31 7.14
C MET A 114 0.86 2.76 6.99
N LEU A 115 0.99 3.53 8.07
CA LEU A 115 0.85 4.97 8.07
C LEU A 115 2.22 5.60 7.94
N VAL A 116 2.43 6.35 6.88
CA VAL A 116 3.65 7.15 6.67
C VAL A 116 3.42 8.52 7.28
N MET A 117 4.17 8.84 8.33
CA MET A 117 3.88 9.97 9.20
C MET A 117 4.49 11.29 8.73
N ASN A 118 5.56 11.24 7.92
CA ASN A 118 6.31 12.42 7.52
C ASN A 118 6.80 12.37 6.06
N ARG A 119 7.44 13.47 5.62
CA ARG A 119 7.95 13.59 4.23
C ARG A 119 9.09 12.62 3.93
N ASP A 120 9.94 12.33 4.89
CA ASP A 120 11.08 11.43 4.68
C ASP A 120 10.57 10.00 4.41
N GLY A 121 9.60 9.53 5.22
CA GLY A 121 8.92 8.27 4.97
C GLY A 121 8.21 8.24 3.59
N MET A 122 7.62 9.35 3.15
CA MET A 122 7.04 9.46 1.81
C MET A 122 8.12 9.35 0.72
N GLN A 123 9.28 9.99 0.90
CA GLN A 123 10.38 9.90 -0.07
C GLN A 123 10.89 8.47 -0.23
N HIS A 124 10.94 7.69 0.87
CA HIS A 124 11.25 6.27 0.80
C HIS A 124 10.24 5.49 -0.05
N LEU A 125 8.94 5.75 0.09
CA LEU A 125 7.91 5.12 -0.77
C LEU A 125 8.07 5.45 -2.26
N LEU A 126 8.64 6.60 -2.58
CA LEU A 126 8.88 7.05 -3.96
C LEU A 126 10.20 6.53 -4.53
N SER A 127 11.06 5.96 -3.71
CA SER A 127 12.28 5.29 -4.15
C SER A 127 11.96 3.92 -4.77
N SER A 128 12.89 3.41 -5.57
CA SER A 128 12.72 2.09 -6.19
C SER A 128 12.70 0.96 -5.17
N LYS A 129 13.41 1.13 -4.05
CA LYS A 129 13.52 0.17 -2.95
C LYS A 129 13.99 0.86 -1.68
N PHE A 130 13.47 0.47 -0.54
CA PHE A 130 13.98 0.82 0.78
C PHE A 130 13.72 -0.30 1.80
N GLN A 131 14.43 -0.28 2.94
CA GLN A 131 14.30 -1.27 4.00
C GLN A 131 13.66 -0.64 5.25
N LEU A 132 12.57 -1.28 5.73
CA LEU A 132 11.90 -0.89 6.97
C LEU A 132 12.79 -1.21 8.19
N GLY A 133 12.90 -0.26 9.11
CA GLY A 133 13.73 -0.37 10.30
C GLY A 133 15.24 -0.17 10.06
N GLY A 134 15.66 -0.14 8.78
CA GLY A 134 17.03 0.20 8.39
C GLY A 134 17.10 1.62 7.83
N GLU A 135 16.61 1.81 6.60
CA GLU A 135 16.62 3.11 5.91
C GLU A 135 15.45 3.99 6.34
N ALA A 136 14.27 3.40 6.55
CA ALA A 136 13.11 4.11 7.08
C ALA A 136 12.81 3.64 8.50
N ALA A 137 12.79 4.56 9.47
CA ALA A 137 12.44 4.25 10.84
C ALA A 137 10.98 3.77 10.90
N ALA A 138 10.79 2.50 11.25
CA ALA A 138 9.49 1.86 11.31
C ALA A 138 9.24 1.29 12.71
N ALA A 139 8.00 1.41 13.18
CA ALA A 139 7.56 0.83 14.45
C ALA A 139 6.18 0.20 14.31
N ALA A 140 5.87 -0.74 15.20
CA ALA A 140 4.50 -1.20 15.39
C ALA A 140 3.65 -0.04 15.91
N GLY A 141 2.52 0.24 15.26
CA GLY A 141 1.64 1.33 15.66
C GLY A 141 0.86 1.02 16.95
N PRO A 142 0.49 2.04 17.74
CA PRO A 142 -0.40 1.85 18.88
C PRO A 142 -1.79 1.46 18.39
N VAL A 143 -2.47 0.61 19.15
CA VAL A 143 -3.86 0.21 18.86
C VAL A 143 -4.80 0.79 19.89
N GLY A 144 -6.00 1.18 19.49
CA GLY A 144 -6.98 1.79 20.37
C GLY A 144 -7.67 3.00 19.76
N ARG A 145 -8.37 3.79 20.57
CA ARG A 145 -9.12 4.95 20.08
C ARG A 145 -8.27 6.21 19.93
N ASP A 146 -7.19 6.30 20.65
CA ASP A 146 -6.30 7.46 20.64
C ASP A 146 -4.82 7.04 20.63
N SER A 147 -3.95 8.00 20.39
CA SER A 147 -2.50 7.80 20.33
C SER A 147 -1.78 8.05 21.67
N SER A 148 -2.51 8.16 22.77
CA SER A 148 -1.92 8.47 24.10
C SER A 148 -0.93 7.40 24.61
N ALA A 149 -1.03 6.17 24.09
CA ALA A 149 -0.14 5.06 24.44
C ALA A 149 1.12 4.97 23.55
N MET A 150 1.50 6.04 22.84
CA MET A 150 2.69 6.03 22.00
C MET A 150 3.98 5.97 22.84
N THR A 151 4.87 5.07 22.44
CA THR A 151 6.25 5.01 22.95
C THR A 151 7.16 5.98 22.20
N ASP A 152 8.36 6.25 22.74
CA ASP A 152 9.37 7.08 22.06
C ASP A 152 9.68 6.56 20.64
N ALA A 153 9.81 5.25 20.47
CA ALA A 153 10.04 4.64 19.17
C ALA A 153 8.90 4.92 18.17
N MET A 154 7.65 4.91 18.63
CA MET A 154 6.48 5.23 17.80
C MET A 154 6.43 6.73 17.46
N MET A 155 6.77 7.60 18.39
CA MET A 155 6.80 9.06 18.17
C MET A 155 7.84 9.49 17.14
N HIS A 156 8.97 8.78 17.05
CA HIS A 156 10.04 9.05 16.09
C HIS A 156 9.95 8.21 14.81
N ALA A 157 8.99 7.29 14.72
CA ALA A 157 8.84 6.46 13.53
C ALA A 157 8.38 7.29 12.33
N GLN A 158 9.00 7.02 11.19
CA GLN A 158 8.53 7.53 9.89
C GLN A 158 7.34 6.73 9.37
N ILE A 159 7.26 5.45 9.77
CA ILE A 159 6.21 4.51 9.35
C ILE A 159 5.69 3.76 10.56
N LEU A 160 4.38 3.82 10.80
CA LEU A 160 3.68 3.02 11.80
C LEU A 160 2.95 1.88 11.11
N SER A 161 3.18 0.65 11.56
CA SER A 161 2.64 -0.57 10.93
C SER A 161 1.58 -1.22 11.81
N TYR A 162 0.51 -1.64 11.17
CA TYR A 162 -0.63 -2.33 11.77
C TYR A 162 -0.93 -3.61 11.02
N SER A 163 -1.42 -4.61 11.71
CA SER A 163 -1.81 -5.87 11.10
C SER A 163 -3.13 -6.41 11.60
N ARG A 164 -3.78 -7.17 10.74
CA ARG A 164 -4.93 -8.01 11.08
C ARG A 164 -4.70 -9.42 10.56
N SER A 165 -4.84 -10.40 11.43
CA SER A 165 -4.79 -11.80 11.06
C SER A 165 -5.89 -12.57 11.77
N ARG A 166 -6.78 -13.23 11.02
CA ARG A 166 -7.93 -13.99 11.55
C ARG A 166 -8.76 -13.21 12.58
N GLY A 167 -9.03 -11.90 12.30
CA GLY A 167 -9.82 -11.04 13.20
C GLY A 167 -9.06 -10.50 14.41
N VAL A 168 -7.79 -10.84 14.60
CA VAL A 168 -6.93 -10.27 15.64
C VAL A 168 -6.18 -9.07 15.08
N PHE A 169 -6.34 -7.92 15.71
CA PHE A 169 -5.66 -6.66 15.34
C PHE A 169 -4.47 -6.42 16.26
N GLY A 170 -3.45 -5.77 15.74
CA GLY A 170 -2.27 -5.39 16.51
C GLY A 170 -1.29 -4.54 15.74
N GLY A 171 -0.36 -3.92 16.45
CA GLY A 171 0.84 -3.38 15.85
C GLY A 171 1.70 -4.51 15.27
N LEU A 172 2.34 -4.27 14.14
CA LEU A 172 3.20 -5.25 13.47
C LEU A 172 4.58 -4.66 13.27
N ASP A 173 5.59 -5.36 13.75
CA ASP A 173 6.96 -5.05 13.38
C ASP A 173 7.29 -5.68 12.01
N LEU A 174 7.58 -4.82 11.05
CA LEU A 174 8.03 -5.18 9.71
C LEU A 174 9.54 -4.94 9.51
N GLY A 175 10.29 -4.73 10.58
CA GLY A 175 11.72 -4.52 10.53
C GLY A 175 12.44 -5.52 9.65
N GLY A 176 13.38 -5.05 8.82
CA GLY A 176 14.12 -5.88 7.85
C GLY A 176 13.37 -6.19 6.56
N ALA A 177 12.07 -5.90 6.46
CA ALA A 177 11.36 -6.08 5.20
C ALA A 177 11.74 -5.00 4.18
N ALA A 178 11.94 -5.39 2.93
CA ALA A 178 12.13 -4.48 1.82
C ALA A 178 10.78 -4.09 1.21
N VAL A 179 10.62 -2.80 0.96
CA VAL A 179 9.51 -2.25 0.17
C VAL A 179 10.08 -1.80 -1.16
N THR A 180 9.51 -2.30 -2.25
CA THR A 180 9.93 -2.00 -3.62
C THR A 180 8.75 -1.45 -4.42
N ALA A 181 9.02 -0.61 -5.42
CA ALA A 181 8.01 -0.24 -6.40
C ALA A 181 7.58 -1.47 -7.21
N ASP A 182 6.27 -1.64 -7.42
CA ASP A 182 5.72 -2.67 -8.31
C ASP A 182 5.19 -2.01 -9.58
N GLU A 183 6.11 -1.74 -10.52
CA GLU A 183 5.77 -1.08 -11.79
C GLU A 183 4.86 -1.93 -12.67
N ASP A 184 4.92 -3.27 -12.54
CA ASP A 184 4.01 -4.16 -13.26
C ASP A 184 2.58 -4.00 -12.75
N ALA A 185 2.39 -3.91 -11.43
CA ALA A 185 1.07 -3.65 -10.84
C ALA A 185 0.57 -2.22 -11.17
N ASN A 186 1.46 -1.23 -11.29
CA ASN A 186 1.11 0.07 -11.81
C ASN A 186 0.66 -0.02 -13.28
N ALA A 187 1.37 -0.79 -14.12
CA ALA A 187 1.00 -0.99 -15.51
C ALA A 187 -0.37 -1.69 -15.66
N GLU A 188 -0.69 -2.64 -14.77
CA GLU A 188 -2.01 -3.25 -14.70
C GLU A 188 -3.11 -2.21 -14.41
N LEU A 189 -2.84 -1.26 -13.51
CA LEU A 189 -3.82 -0.26 -13.07
C LEU A 189 -3.99 0.90 -14.06
N TYR A 190 -2.89 1.34 -14.70
CA TYR A 190 -2.87 2.53 -15.56
C TYR A 190 -2.83 2.22 -17.06
N GLY A 191 -2.67 0.94 -17.44
CA GLY A 191 -2.59 0.52 -18.83
C GLY A 191 -1.23 0.75 -19.49
N HIS A 192 -0.25 1.33 -18.79
CA HIS A 192 1.12 1.55 -19.26
C HIS A 192 2.09 1.56 -18.07
N LYS A 193 3.37 1.31 -18.33
CA LYS A 193 4.41 1.40 -17.30
C LYS A 193 4.54 2.82 -16.79
N ILE A 194 4.44 2.98 -15.48
CA ILE A 194 4.55 4.26 -14.79
C ILE A 194 5.13 4.04 -13.39
N SER A 195 6.04 4.92 -12.97
CA SER A 195 6.64 4.85 -11.65
C SER A 195 5.74 5.45 -10.56
N ASN A 196 5.92 5.01 -9.32
CA ASN A 196 5.23 5.58 -8.16
C ASN A 196 5.46 7.10 -8.05
N LYS A 197 6.67 7.57 -8.38
CA LYS A 197 7.04 8.99 -8.35
C LYS A 197 6.26 9.79 -9.38
N GLU A 198 6.11 9.28 -10.59
CA GLU A 198 5.33 9.93 -11.65
C GLU A 198 3.85 9.99 -11.29
N ILE A 199 3.27 8.91 -10.75
CA ILE A 199 1.86 8.87 -10.31
C ILE A 199 1.57 9.99 -9.32
N LEU A 200 2.43 10.18 -8.30
CA LEU A 200 2.20 11.19 -7.29
C LEU A 200 2.44 12.61 -7.78
N ASN A 201 3.45 12.82 -8.62
CA ASN A 201 3.85 14.15 -9.07
C ASN A 201 3.01 14.70 -10.23
N SER A 202 2.42 13.84 -11.06
CA SER A 202 1.68 14.24 -12.25
C SER A 202 0.21 14.59 -12.00
N ASN A 203 -0.24 14.57 -10.74
CA ASN A 203 -1.64 14.80 -10.37
C ASN A 203 -2.62 13.94 -11.20
N MET A 204 -2.25 12.68 -11.42
CA MET A 204 -3.01 11.76 -12.25
C MET A 204 -4.44 11.59 -11.80
N ALA A 205 -5.33 11.35 -12.77
CA ALA A 205 -6.71 10.96 -12.47
C ALA A 205 -6.75 9.60 -11.78
N VAL A 206 -7.59 9.47 -10.78
CA VAL A 206 -7.82 8.19 -10.08
C VAL A 206 -8.50 7.22 -11.04
N PRO A 207 -7.91 6.05 -11.33
CA PRO A 207 -8.54 5.02 -12.14
C PRO A 207 -9.92 4.62 -11.60
N ALA A 208 -10.84 4.23 -12.47
CA ALA A 208 -12.21 3.92 -12.07
C ALA A 208 -12.28 2.83 -11.00
N SER A 209 -11.47 1.77 -11.12
CA SER A 209 -11.37 0.68 -10.15
C SER A 209 -10.81 1.11 -8.78
N ALA A 210 -9.99 2.17 -8.73
CA ALA A 210 -9.42 2.68 -7.49
C ALA A 210 -10.30 3.71 -6.77
N ARG A 211 -11.36 4.20 -7.39
CA ARG A 211 -12.26 5.21 -6.76
C ARG A 211 -12.86 4.75 -5.43
N PRO A 212 -13.33 3.50 -5.26
CA PRO A 212 -13.85 3.04 -3.97
C PRO A 212 -12.80 3.12 -2.85
N PHE A 213 -11.55 2.77 -3.15
CA PHE A 213 -10.43 2.85 -2.21
C PHE A 213 -10.15 4.29 -1.77
N ILE A 214 -10.04 5.21 -2.71
CA ILE A 214 -9.80 6.64 -2.44
C ILE A 214 -11.00 7.25 -1.70
N HIS A 215 -12.24 6.97 -2.13
CA HIS A 215 -13.44 7.45 -1.45
C HIS A 215 -13.51 6.96 0.01
N THR A 216 -13.12 5.72 0.27
CA THR A 216 -13.05 5.20 1.63
C THR A 216 -12.05 5.98 2.49
N LEU A 217 -10.87 6.28 1.96
CA LEU A 217 -9.88 7.11 2.65
C LEU A 217 -10.38 8.54 2.87
N ASP A 218 -11.03 9.17 1.88
CA ASP A 218 -11.62 10.50 2.02
C ASP A 218 -12.68 10.53 3.12
N ARG A 219 -13.52 9.49 3.19
CA ARG A 219 -14.54 9.37 4.25
C ARG A 219 -13.93 9.15 5.63
N LEU A 220 -12.89 8.34 5.72
CA LEU A 220 -12.24 7.99 7.00
C LEU A 220 -11.32 9.08 7.51
N SER A 221 -10.71 9.85 6.63
CA SER A 221 -9.70 10.85 6.99
C SER A 221 -9.75 12.04 6.05
N SER A 222 -10.89 12.77 6.06
CA SER A 222 -10.97 14.04 5.38
C SER A 222 -10.30 15.13 6.23
N ARG A 223 -9.13 15.64 5.79
CA ARG A 223 -8.75 16.99 6.20
C ARG A 223 -9.68 17.94 5.45
N LYS A 224 -10.47 18.67 6.22
CA LYS A 224 -11.27 19.80 5.70
C LYS A 224 -10.38 21.02 5.56
#